data_c8620685548734417aade8325cadb265
#
_entry.id   c8620685548734417aade8325cadb265
#
_cell.length_a   1.000
_cell.length_b   1.000
_cell.length_c   1.000
_cell.angle_alpha   90.00
_cell.angle_beta   90.00
_cell.angle_gamma   90.00
#
_symmetry.space_group_name_H-M   'P 1'
#
loop_
_entity.id
_entity.type
_entity.pdbx_description
1 polymer ?
#
loop_
_entity_poly.entity_id
_entity_poly.type
_entity_poly.pdbx_seq_one_letter_code
_entity_poly.pdbx_strand_id
1 'polypeptide(L)'
;DNNLYYKIILAIDNNTFSEGALTYSLAKDSTSSTNGKMADEASGTINQSGNQIIGYGYFSETSTFVDHIYNLTISFPSTEYDQSADNGKSFAAHVTIGEGKQTISEYISKLDLTYNGLEIDDTTDKNLRYVGASPKNYLKFNNETWRIIGVFNNITTIDKLGNEKTESLVKIIRNDSLGDYSWDSSESSTNSGYGVNEWSQADLMYEL
;
A
#
# COMPACT_ATOMS: atom_id res chain seq x y z
N ASP A 1 -5.72 5.08 -20.99
CA ASP A 1 -6.47 5.66 -19.88
C ASP A 1 -6.05 7.11 -19.73
N ASN A 2 -6.91 8.04 -20.15
CA ASN A 2 -6.65 9.48 -20.14
C ASN A 2 -7.16 10.16 -18.85
N ASN A 3 -7.32 9.39 -17.77
CA ASN A 3 -7.76 9.92 -16.48
C ASN A 3 -6.63 10.66 -15.76
N LEU A 4 -6.95 11.79 -15.16
CA LEU A 4 -6.04 12.50 -14.26
C LEU A 4 -6.24 12.00 -12.82
N TYR A 5 -5.32 11.16 -12.36
CA TYR A 5 -5.35 10.60 -11.00
C TYR A 5 -4.74 11.56 -10.01
N TYR A 6 -5.36 11.68 -8.84
CA TYR A 6 -4.86 12.50 -7.74
C TYR A 6 -4.97 11.80 -6.40
N LYS A 7 -4.16 12.25 -5.46
CA LYS A 7 -4.22 11.89 -4.05
C LYS A 7 -4.36 13.15 -3.19
N ILE A 8 -5.16 13.04 -2.14
CA ILE A 8 -5.35 14.08 -1.13
C ILE A 8 -4.39 13.79 0.01
N ILE A 9 -3.52 14.73 0.32
CA ILE A 9 -2.46 14.57 1.31
C ILE A 9 -2.69 15.58 2.41
N LEU A 10 -2.80 15.12 3.65
CA LEU A 10 -2.69 15.94 4.85
C LEU A 10 -1.21 16.00 5.24
N ALA A 11 -0.57 17.12 4.96
CA ALA A 11 0.82 17.36 5.31
C ALA A 11 0.87 17.97 6.72
N ILE A 12 1.42 17.23 7.67
CA ILE A 12 1.50 17.63 9.07
C ILE A 12 2.78 18.43 9.31
N ASP A 13 2.62 19.72 9.55
CA ASP A 13 3.71 20.65 9.82
C ASP A 13 4.15 20.59 11.28
N ASN A 14 3.19 20.42 12.19
CA ASN A 14 3.43 20.27 13.62
C ASN A 14 2.26 19.52 14.27
N ASN A 15 2.57 18.53 15.08
CA ASN A 15 1.60 17.84 15.94
C ASN A 15 2.27 17.47 17.25
N THR A 16 1.95 18.19 18.32
CA THR A 16 2.47 17.95 19.65
C THR A 16 1.49 17.22 20.57
N PHE A 17 0.30 16.88 20.07
CA PHE A 17 -0.67 16.06 20.79
C PHE A 17 -0.15 14.64 21.02
N SER A 18 -0.70 13.95 21.98
CA SER A 18 -0.44 12.52 22.19
C SER A 18 -0.78 11.72 20.93
N GLU A 19 -0.06 10.62 20.71
CA GLU A 19 -0.31 9.75 19.57
C GLU A 19 -1.76 9.24 19.57
N GLY A 20 -2.44 9.40 18.43
CA GLY A 20 -3.83 9.01 18.27
C GLY A 20 -4.87 9.96 18.86
N ALA A 21 -4.46 11.05 19.55
CA ALA A 21 -5.39 12.02 20.14
C ALA A 21 -6.21 12.81 19.11
N LEU A 22 -5.59 13.13 17.97
CA LEU A 22 -6.27 13.82 16.87
C LEU A 22 -6.79 12.84 15.82
N THR A 23 -8.00 13.11 15.34
CA THR A 23 -8.62 12.34 14.26
C THR A 23 -9.01 13.23 13.10
N TYR A 24 -9.11 12.64 11.91
CA TYR A 24 -9.68 13.30 10.73
C TYR A 24 -10.90 12.53 10.20
N SER A 25 -11.76 13.25 9.50
CA SER A 25 -12.83 12.70 8.67
C SER A 25 -12.87 13.45 7.35
N LEU A 26 -12.81 12.72 6.24
CA LEU A 26 -12.95 13.22 4.88
C LEU A 26 -14.29 12.77 4.34
N ALA A 27 -15.15 13.70 3.97
CA ALA A 27 -16.46 13.45 3.39
C ALA A 27 -16.58 14.09 2.01
N LYS A 28 -17.36 13.47 1.11
CA LYS A 28 -17.71 14.04 -0.20
C LYS A 28 -18.75 15.13 -0.02
N ASP A 29 -18.59 16.22 -0.74
CA ASP A 29 -19.65 17.22 -0.83
C ASP A 29 -20.64 16.84 -1.94
N SER A 30 -21.93 16.94 -1.67
CA SER A 30 -23.00 16.56 -2.60
C SER A 30 -23.11 17.47 -3.83
N THR A 31 -22.46 18.63 -3.81
CA THR A 31 -22.43 19.57 -4.94
C THR A 31 -21.32 19.28 -5.94
N SER A 32 -20.45 18.32 -5.64
CA SER A 32 -19.36 17.90 -6.52
C SER A 32 -19.88 17.40 -7.88
N SER A 33 -19.06 17.59 -8.91
CA SER A 33 -19.33 16.99 -10.22
C SER A 33 -19.27 15.45 -10.13
N THR A 34 -19.99 14.79 -11.03
CA THR A 34 -19.99 13.31 -11.14
C THR A 34 -18.93 12.78 -12.11
N ASN A 35 -18.05 13.65 -12.63
CA ASN A 35 -17.00 13.25 -13.55
C ASN A 35 -15.93 12.42 -12.83
N GLY A 36 -15.54 11.29 -13.39
CA GLY A 36 -14.50 10.43 -12.83
C GLY A 36 -14.92 9.72 -11.54
N LYS A 37 -14.01 9.66 -10.58
CA LYS A 37 -14.25 9.07 -9.25
C LYS A 37 -13.67 9.98 -8.16
N MET A 38 -14.52 10.44 -7.28
CA MET A 38 -14.09 11.09 -6.04
C MET A 38 -13.40 10.09 -5.10
N ALA A 39 -12.47 10.59 -4.29
CA ALA A 39 -11.92 9.80 -3.19
C ALA A 39 -13.04 9.27 -2.30
N ASP A 40 -12.90 8.04 -1.84
CA ASP A 40 -13.87 7.46 -0.91
C ASP A 40 -13.82 8.21 0.43
N GLU A 41 -14.93 8.22 1.16
CA GLU A 41 -14.97 8.75 2.51
C GLU A 41 -14.00 7.99 3.40
N ALA A 42 -13.29 8.70 4.24
CA ALA A 42 -12.24 8.15 5.07
C ALA A 42 -12.21 8.82 6.43
N SER A 43 -11.81 8.07 7.44
CA SER A 43 -11.54 8.61 8.78
C SER A 43 -10.38 7.84 9.40
N GLY A 44 -9.72 8.47 10.37
CA GLY A 44 -8.60 7.84 11.06
C GLY A 44 -7.90 8.78 12.01
N THR A 45 -6.86 8.29 12.66
CA THR A 45 -5.98 9.10 13.48
C THR A 45 -5.01 9.91 12.63
N ILE A 46 -4.58 11.04 13.16
CA ILE A 46 -3.59 11.90 12.50
C ILE A 46 -2.19 11.50 12.95
N ASN A 47 -1.28 11.34 12.00
CA ASN A 47 0.13 11.04 12.26
C ASN A 47 0.80 12.16 13.06
N GLN A 48 1.92 11.85 13.71
CA GLN A 48 2.71 12.85 14.45
C GLN A 48 3.45 13.82 13.53
N SER A 49 3.81 13.39 12.33
CA SER A 49 4.53 14.21 11.35
C SER A 49 4.42 13.63 9.94
N GLY A 50 4.85 14.41 8.95
CA GLY A 50 4.99 13.98 7.57
C GLY A 50 3.70 14.01 6.76
N ASN A 51 3.70 13.34 5.63
CA ASN A 51 2.60 13.31 4.69
C ASN A 51 1.70 12.11 4.93
N GLN A 52 0.43 12.35 5.23
CA GLN A 52 -0.59 11.31 5.38
C GLN A 52 -1.56 11.37 4.21
N ILE A 53 -1.59 10.32 3.39
CA ILE A 53 -2.54 10.24 2.28
C ILE A 53 -3.91 9.83 2.82
N ILE A 54 -4.90 10.71 2.64
CA ILE A 54 -6.26 10.56 3.17
C ILE A 54 -7.31 10.22 2.10
N GLY A 55 -6.96 10.28 0.80
CA GLY A 55 -7.87 9.93 -0.26
C GLY A 55 -7.20 9.81 -1.63
N TYR A 56 -7.84 9.06 -2.54
CA TYR A 56 -7.46 8.92 -3.96
C TYR A 56 -8.67 9.07 -4.85
N GLY A 57 -8.56 9.87 -5.88
CA GLY A 57 -9.60 10.05 -6.89
C GLY A 57 -9.01 10.20 -8.29
N TYR A 58 -9.89 10.38 -9.26
CA TYR A 58 -9.48 10.74 -10.62
C TYR A 58 -10.56 11.55 -11.33
N PHE A 59 -10.14 12.41 -12.22
CA PHE A 59 -11.02 13.03 -13.23
C PHE A 59 -10.92 12.25 -14.54
N SER A 60 -12.05 12.00 -15.16
CA SER A 60 -12.08 11.48 -16.54
C SER A 60 -11.89 12.64 -17.52
N GLU A 61 -11.34 12.34 -18.69
CA GLU A 61 -11.18 13.32 -19.76
C GLU A 61 -12.52 14.00 -20.09
N THR A 62 -12.50 15.33 -20.13
CA THR A 62 -13.66 16.16 -20.44
C THR A 62 -13.24 17.50 -21.01
N SER A 63 -14.09 18.12 -21.82
CA SER A 63 -13.90 19.49 -22.33
C SER A 63 -14.59 20.55 -21.47
N THR A 64 -15.28 20.14 -20.40
CA THR A 64 -15.99 21.06 -19.50
C THR A 64 -15.26 21.15 -18.16
N PHE A 65 -15.45 22.27 -17.45
CA PHE A 65 -14.99 22.43 -16.09
C PHE A 65 -15.67 21.40 -15.18
N VAL A 66 -14.87 20.75 -14.33
CA VAL A 66 -15.33 19.78 -13.34
C VAL A 66 -14.59 20.00 -12.03
N ASP A 67 -15.25 19.71 -10.92
CA ASP A 67 -14.70 19.83 -9.58
C ASP A 67 -15.04 18.63 -8.71
N HIS A 68 -14.16 18.31 -7.76
CA HIS A 68 -14.41 17.40 -6.66
C HIS A 68 -14.24 18.16 -5.35
N ILE A 69 -15.33 18.32 -4.60
CA ILE A 69 -15.38 19.09 -3.38
C ILE A 69 -15.42 18.15 -2.17
N TYR A 70 -14.59 18.42 -1.18
CA TYR A 70 -14.49 17.61 0.03
C TYR A 70 -14.59 18.48 1.28
N ASN A 71 -15.20 17.90 2.31
CA ASN A 71 -15.21 18.44 3.66
C ASN A 71 -14.21 17.64 4.50
N LEU A 72 -13.13 18.27 4.94
CA LEU A 72 -12.16 17.70 5.87
C LEU A 72 -12.43 18.26 7.27
N THR A 73 -12.70 17.37 8.21
CA THR A 73 -12.88 17.70 9.62
C THR A 73 -11.70 17.15 10.43
N ILE A 74 -11.09 17.99 11.25
CA ILE A 74 -10.07 17.59 12.23
C ILE A 74 -10.74 17.70 13.62
N SER A 75 -10.58 16.66 14.43
CA SER A 75 -11.23 16.59 15.75
C SER A 75 -10.23 16.13 16.82
N PHE A 76 -10.44 16.68 18.03
CA PHE A 76 -9.89 16.17 19.27
C PHE A 76 -11.06 15.57 20.07
N PRO A 77 -11.36 14.28 19.88
CA PRO A 77 -12.54 13.68 20.51
C PRO A 77 -12.35 13.54 22.02
N SER A 78 -13.42 13.77 22.77
CA SER A 78 -13.45 13.47 24.20
C SER A 78 -13.38 11.95 24.40
N THR A 79 -12.58 11.51 25.34
CA THR A 79 -12.43 10.11 25.73
C THR A 79 -12.76 9.93 27.22
N GLU A 80 -12.91 8.68 27.65
CA GLU A 80 -13.08 8.34 29.09
C GLU A 80 -11.77 8.41 29.88
N TYR A 81 -10.64 8.62 29.20
CA TYR A 81 -9.32 8.71 29.80
C TYR A 81 -8.89 10.15 30.05
N ASP A 82 -7.95 10.33 30.97
CA ASP A 82 -7.35 11.63 31.25
C ASP A 82 -6.59 12.16 30.04
N GLN A 83 -7.03 13.29 29.50
CA GLN A 83 -6.44 13.97 28.36
C GLN A 83 -5.63 15.22 28.76
N SER A 84 -5.32 15.38 30.07
CA SER A 84 -4.60 16.57 30.58
C SER A 84 -3.20 16.70 30.00
N ALA A 85 -2.58 15.62 29.53
CA ALA A 85 -1.27 15.63 28.84
C ALA A 85 -1.31 16.43 27.54
N ASP A 86 -2.49 16.64 26.95
CA ASP A 86 -2.68 17.38 25.72
C ASP A 86 -2.98 18.89 25.94
N ASN A 87 -3.04 19.32 27.20
CA ASN A 87 -3.18 20.74 27.51
C ASN A 87 -2.00 21.55 26.96
N GLY A 88 -2.31 22.65 26.25
CA GLY A 88 -1.31 23.55 25.65
C GLY A 88 -0.59 22.96 24.43
N LYS A 89 -1.03 21.82 23.92
CA LYS A 89 -0.51 21.23 22.68
C LYS A 89 -1.03 21.99 21.46
N SER A 90 -0.30 21.86 20.35
CA SER A 90 -0.60 22.56 19.11
C SER A 90 -0.58 21.61 17.90
N PHE A 91 -1.39 21.95 16.91
CA PHE A 91 -1.47 21.26 15.64
C PHE A 91 -1.44 22.26 14.50
N ALA A 92 -0.65 21.98 13.48
CA ALA A 92 -0.64 22.70 12.21
C ALA A 92 -0.46 21.71 11.07
N ALA A 93 -1.27 21.84 10.05
CA ALA A 93 -1.20 21.04 8.85
C ALA A 93 -1.79 21.81 7.67
N HIS A 94 -1.45 21.39 6.46
CA HIS A 94 -2.08 21.86 5.24
C HIS A 94 -2.46 20.70 4.32
N VAL A 95 -3.44 20.95 3.44
CA VAL A 95 -3.84 19.96 2.44
C VAL A 95 -3.11 20.22 1.15
N THR A 96 -2.52 19.20 0.57
CA THR A 96 -1.95 19.23 -0.78
C THR A 96 -2.60 18.20 -1.67
N ILE A 97 -2.66 18.50 -2.96
CA ILE A 97 -3.11 17.55 -3.98
C ILE A 97 -1.88 17.11 -4.76
N GLY A 98 -1.60 15.81 -4.70
CA GLY A 98 -0.52 15.18 -5.45
C GLY A 98 -1.07 14.39 -6.64
N GLU A 99 -0.29 14.28 -7.70
CA GLU A 99 -0.60 13.38 -8.81
C GLU A 99 -0.31 11.93 -8.40
N GLY A 100 -1.09 10.98 -8.89
CA GLY A 100 -0.81 9.55 -8.81
C GLY A 100 -2.00 8.66 -8.48
N LYS A 101 -1.89 7.41 -8.94
CA LYS A 101 -2.81 6.31 -8.63
C LYS A 101 -2.47 5.72 -7.26
N GLN A 102 -3.47 5.19 -6.58
CA GLN A 102 -3.24 4.33 -5.43
C GLN A 102 -2.51 3.06 -5.89
N THR A 103 -1.40 2.75 -5.28
CA THR A 103 -0.70 1.47 -5.50
C THR A 103 -1.41 0.33 -4.76
N ILE A 104 -1.14 -0.91 -5.17
CA ILE A 104 -1.68 -2.09 -4.46
C ILE A 104 -1.14 -2.15 -3.04
N SER A 105 0.12 -1.79 -2.80
CA SER A 105 0.71 -1.73 -1.46
C SER A 105 0.00 -0.72 -0.56
N GLU A 106 -0.27 0.49 -1.05
CA GLU A 106 -1.01 1.52 -0.32
C GLU A 106 -2.47 1.12 -0.04
N TYR A 107 -3.10 0.39 -0.97
CA TYR A 107 -4.45 -0.16 -0.76
C TYR A 107 -4.45 -1.20 0.37
N ILE A 108 -3.55 -2.19 0.30
CA ILE A 108 -3.48 -3.27 1.29
C ILE A 108 -3.15 -2.73 2.68
N SER A 109 -2.26 -1.73 2.78
CA SER A 109 -1.86 -1.13 4.06
C SER A 109 -2.98 -0.38 4.80
N LYS A 110 -4.11 -0.13 4.13
CA LYS A 110 -5.30 0.50 4.73
C LYS A 110 -6.42 -0.49 5.08
N LEU A 111 -6.24 -1.77 4.76
CA LEU A 111 -7.25 -2.79 5.05
C LEU A 111 -7.30 -3.10 6.56
N ASP A 112 -8.49 -3.46 7.05
CA ASP A 112 -8.63 -4.07 8.36
C ASP A 112 -7.83 -5.39 8.42
N LEU A 113 -6.91 -5.47 9.38
CA LEU A 113 -5.96 -6.58 9.47
C LEU A 113 -6.68 -7.90 9.72
N THR A 114 -7.51 -7.94 10.75
CA THR A 114 -8.19 -9.18 11.18
C THR A 114 -9.16 -9.69 10.12
N TYR A 115 -9.99 -8.80 9.58
CA TYR A 115 -11.01 -9.17 8.57
C TYR A 115 -10.39 -9.70 7.28
N ASN A 116 -9.19 -9.23 6.91
CA ASN A 116 -8.53 -9.63 5.67
C ASN A 116 -7.49 -10.72 5.85
N GLY A 117 -7.22 -11.16 7.08
CA GLY A 117 -6.18 -12.14 7.38
C GLY A 117 -4.78 -11.55 7.18
N LEU A 118 -4.56 -10.35 7.67
CA LEU A 118 -3.28 -9.64 7.65
C LEU A 118 -2.70 -9.58 9.05
N GLU A 119 -1.39 -9.72 9.14
CA GLU A 119 -0.60 -9.48 10.36
C GLU A 119 0.63 -8.63 10.04
N ILE A 120 1.04 -7.83 11.01
CA ILE A 120 2.32 -7.11 10.94
C ILE A 120 3.38 -8.05 11.47
N ASP A 121 4.44 -8.31 10.68
CA ASP A 121 5.53 -9.16 11.12
C ASP A 121 6.41 -8.47 12.18
N ASP A 122 7.25 -9.24 12.85
CA ASP A 122 8.14 -8.78 13.92
C ASP A 122 9.46 -8.20 13.42
N THR A 123 9.66 -8.11 12.09
CA THR A 123 10.84 -7.47 11.51
C THR A 123 10.89 -5.98 11.78
N THR A 124 12.07 -5.38 11.62
CA THR A 124 12.28 -3.92 11.75
C THR A 124 11.40 -3.13 10.79
N ASP A 125 11.16 -3.68 9.60
CA ASP A 125 10.40 -3.02 8.53
C ASP A 125 8.89 -3.12 8.69
N LYS A 126 8.42 -3.94 9.67
CA LYS A 126 6.99 -4.10 9.96
C LYS A 126 6.18 -4.42 8.70
N ASN A 127 6.60 -5.45 7.99
CA ASN A 127 5.92 -5.89 6.78
C ASN A 127 4.52 -6.43 7.12
N LEU A 128 3.58 -6.22 6.19
CA LEU A 128 2.25 -6.83 6.27
C LEU A 128 2.29 -8.20 5.60
N ARG A 129 1.82 -9.22 6.30
CA ARG A 129 1.78 -10.62 5.80
C ARG A 129 0.36 -11.13 5.77
N TYR A 130 -0.01 -11.77 4.68
CA TYR A 130 -1.24 -12.54 4.66
C TYR A 130 -1.04 -13.87 5.38
N VAL A 131 -1.90 -14.16 6.34
CA VAL A 131 -1.83 -15.33 7.24
C VAL A 131 -3.15 -16.07 7.32
N GLY A 132 -3.12 -17.28 7.91
CA GLY A 132 -4.31 -18.08 8.12
C GLY A 132 -4.63 -19.04 6.95
N ALA A 133 -5.69 -19.83 7.12
CA ALA A 133 -6.07 -20.88 6.18
C ALA A 133 -6.76 -20.35 4.90
N SER A 134 -7.41 -19.18 4.96
CA SER A 134 -8.20 -18.62 3.86
C SER A 134 -8.09 -17.10 3.81
N PRO A 135 -6.90 -16.54 3.63
CA PRO A 135 -6.71 -15.09 3.55
C PRO A 135 -7.32 -14.54 2.24
N LYS A 136 -7.76 -13.27 2.28
CA LYS A 136 -8.34 -12.57 1.11
C LYS A 136 -7.25 -11.98 0.22
N ASN A 137 -6.39 -12.82 -0.33
CA ASN A 137 -5.13 -12.43 -0.97
C ASN A 137 -5.00 -12.79 -2.45
N TYR A 138 -6.12 -13.00 -3.13
CA TYR A 138 -6.09 -13.32 -4.56
C TYR A 138 -6.06 -12.07 -5.43
N LEU A 139 -5.24 -12.12 -6.47
CA LEU A 139 -5.08 -11.08 -7.49
C LEU A 139 -5.15 -11.70 -8.88
N LYS A 140 -5.90 -11.09 -9.81
CA LYS A 140 -5.80 -11.40 -11.24
C LYS A 140 -4.81 -10.47 -11.91
N PHE A 141 -3.79 -11.04 -12.52
CA PHE A 141 -2.77 -10.32 -13.27
C PHE A 141 -2.40 -11.11 -14.52
N ASN A 142 -2.37 -10.47 -15.67
CA ASN A 142 -2.04 -11.08 -16.97
C ASN A 142 -2.86 -12.36 -17.28
N ASN A 143 -4.18 -12.32 -17.01
CA ASN A 143 -5.14 -13.43 -17.14
C ASN A 143 -4.87 -14.65 -16.23
N GLU A 144 -3.94 -14.56 -15.33
CA GLU A 144 -3.62 -15.59 -14.34
C GLU A 144 -4.07 -15.19 -12.95
N THR A 145 -4.25 -16.20 -12.09
CA THR A 145 -4.52 -15.99 -10.67
C THR A 145 -3.21 -16.05 -9.89
N TRP A 146 -3.00 -15.02 -9.09
CA TRP A 146 -1.84 -14.88 -8.21
C TRP A 146 -2.29 -14.75 -6.77
N ARG A 147 -1.43 -15.09 -5.85
CA ARG A 147 -1.64 -14.87 -4.42
C ARG A 147 -0.66 -13.82 -3.94
N ILE A 148 -1.16 -12.84 -3.19
CA ILE A 148 -0.34 -11.85 -2.52
C ILE A 148 0.20 -12.47 -1.25
N ILE A 149 1.52 -12.48 -1.07
CA ILE A 149 2.20 -12.95 0.14
C ILE A 149 2.14 -11.87 1.22
N GLY A 150 2.32 -10.61 0.81
CA GLY A 150 2.30 -9.46 1.71
C GLY A 150 2.78 -8.18 1.06
N VAL A 151 2.85 -7.13 1.87
CA VAL A 151 3.49 -5.86 1.54
C VAL A 151 4.81 -5.78 2.30
N PHE A 152 5.89 -5.58 1.57
CA PHE A 152 7.25 -5.47 2.10
C PHE A 152 7.68 -4.03 2.05
N ASN A 153 8.00 -3.47 3.20
CA ASN A 153 8.37 -2.07 3.36
C ASN A 153 9.89 -1.88 3.18
N ASN A 154 10.30 -0.64 2.95
CA ASN A 154 11.70 -0.22 2.83
C ASN A 154 12.51 -0.97 1.76
N ILE A 155 11.86 -1.39 0.68
CA ILE A 155 12.55 -2.06 -0.44
C ILE A 155 13.19 -0.99 -1.32
N THR A 156 14.52 -1.05 -1.46
CA THR A 156 15.25 -0.19 -2.39
C THR A 156 15.16 -0.78 -3.80
N THR A 157 14.65 0.00 -4.73
CA THR A 157 14.58 -0.31 -6.15
C THR A 157 15.45 0.68 -6.94
N ILE A 158 15.89 0.27 -8.11
CA ILE A 158 16.65 1.12 -9.01
C ILE A 158 15.84 1.29 -10.30
N ASP A 159 15.60 2.51 -10.70
CA ASP A 159 14.90 2.82 -11.94
C ASP A 159 15.80 2.60 -13.18
N LYS A 160 15.20 2.73 -14.38
CA LYS A 160 15.93 2.57 -15.65
C LYS A 160 17.03 3.62 -15.87
N LEU A 161 17.05 4.68 -15.09
CA LEU A 161 18.04 5.76 -15.15
C LEU A 161 19.13 5.58 -14.08
N GLY A 162 19.03 4.54 -13.24
CA GLY A 162 19.98 4.26 -12.16
C GLY A 162 19.67 4.99 -10.84
N ASN A 163 18.51 5.65 -10.71
CA ASN A 163 18.14 6.32 -9.46
C ASN A 163 17.58 5.31 -8.48
N GLU A 164 18.03 5.39 -7.24
CA GLU A 164 17.50 4.59 -6.14
C GLU A 164 16.20 5.20 -5.59
N LYS A 165 15.23 4.32 -5.30
CA LYS A 165 13.97 4.66 -4.64
C LYS A 165 13.66 3.63 -3.58
N THR A 166 13.31 4.07 -2.38
CA THR A 166 12.80 3.19 -1.33
C THR A 166 11.28 3.26 -1.29
N GLU A 167 10.64 2.11 -1.37
CA GLU A 167 9.18 2.01 -1.45
C GLU A 167 8.64 0.72 -0.83
N SER A 168 7.32 0.68 -0.60
CA SER A 168 6.62 -0.54 -0.18
C SER A 168 6.13 -1.31 -1.40
N LEU A 169 6.55 -2.57 -1.52
CA LEU A 169 6.22 -3.43 -2.65
C LEU A 169 5.36 -4.61 -2.25
N VAL A 170 4.49 -5.03 -3.15
CA VAL A 170 3.68 -6.24 -3.00
C VAL A 170 4.44 -7.43 -3.56
N LYS A 171 4.61 -8.48 -2.74
CA LYS A 171 5.15 -9.76 -3.20
C LYS A 171 4.01 -10.70 -3.56
N ILE A 172 4.06 -11.24 -4.75
CA ILE A 172 3.07 -12.18 -5.27
C ILE A 172 3.71 -13.52 -5.62
N ILE A 173 2.88 -14.57 -5.61
CA ILE A 173 3.24 -15.91 -6.09
C ILE A 173 2.11 -16.40 -7.00
N ARG A 174 2.45 -17.11 -8.06
CA ARG A 174 1.46 -17.73 -8.94
C ARG A 174 0.62 -18.75 -8.16
N ASN A 175 -0.69 -18.73 -8.37
CA ASN A 175 -1.59 -19.67 -7.67
C ASN A 175 -1.44 -21.10 -8.20
N ASP A 176 -1.32 -21.24 -9.49
CA ASP A 176 -1.25 -22.53 -10.15
C ASP A 176 0.21 -22.96 -10.34
N SER A 177 0.48 -24.26 -10.15
CA SER A 177 1.80 -24.83 -10.42
C SER A 177 2.15 -24.68 -11.90
N LEU A 178 3.44 -24.50 -12.17
CA LEU A 178 3.98 -24.55 -13.53
C LEU A 178 4.14 -26.01 -14.01
N GLY A 179 4.01 -26.98 -13.13
CA GLY A 179 4.25 -28.39 -13.35
C GLY A 179 5.40 -28.93 -12.51
N ASP A 180 5.79 -30.15 -12.79
CA ASP A 180 6.92 -30.80 -12.14
C ASP A 180 8.16 -30.59 -13.00
N TYR A 181 9.18 -29.94 -12.45
CA TYR A 181 10.44 -29.70 -13.08
C TYR A 181 11.57 -30.35 -12.30
N SER A 182 12.51 -30.99 -12.98
CA SER A 182 13.74 -31.46 -12.37
C SER A 182 14.59 -30.27 -11.96
N TRP A 183 15.22 -30.34 -10.80
CA TRP A 183 16.19 -29.31 -10.40
C TRP A 183 17.36 -29.22 -11.38
N ASP A 184 17.94 -30.36 -11.68
CA ASP A 184 18.98 -30.55 -12.66
C ASP A 184 18.93 -32.00 -13.18
N SER A 185 18.88 -32.16 -14.48
CA SER A 185 18.80 -33.45 -15.15
C SER A 185 20.13 -33.89 -15.76
N SER A 186 21.20 -33.11 -15.60
CA SER A 186 22.49 -33.40 -16.21
C SER A 186 23.16 -34.63 -15.56
N GLU A 187 23.52 -35.61 -16.38
CA GLU A 187 24.28 -36.79 -15.94
C GLU A 187 25.75 -36.49 -15.65
N SER A 188 26.22 -35.30 -16.00
CA SER A 188 27.63 -34.90 -15.94
C SER A 188 28.05 -34.31 -14.60
N SER A 189 27.22 -34.37 -13.57
CA SER A 189 27.57 -33.82 -12.28
C SER A 189 28.66 -34.67 -11.59
N THR A 190 29.56 -33.99 -10.94
CA THR A 190 30.62 -34.60 -10.08
C THR A 190 30.06 -35.31 -8.86
N ASN A 191 28.76 -35.23 -8.62
CA ASN A 191 28.03 -35.80 -7.47
C ASN A 191 27.24 -37.06 -7.83
N SER A 192 27.89 -38.05 -8.40
CA SER A 192 27.30 -39.41 -8.57
C SER A 192 26.01 -39.49 -9.42
N GLY A 193 25.83 -38.60 -10.41
CA GLY A 193 24.70 -38.62 -11.32
C GLY A 193 23.39 -38.04 -10.79
N TYR A 194 23.45 -37.27 -9.70
CA TYR A 194 22.26 -36.64 -9.09
C TYR A 194 22.07 -35.15 -9.41
N GLY A 195 22.77 -34.64 -10.40
CA GLY A 195 22.73 -33.24 -10.74
C GLY A 195 23.58 -32.33 -9.84
N VAL A 196 23.63 -31.06 -10.16
CA VAL A 196 24.38 -30.04 -9.41
C VAL A 196 23.46 -29.35 -8.42
N ASN A 197 23.82 -29.33 -7.13
CA ASN A 197 23.05 -28.62 -6.12
C ASN A 197 23.50 -27.14 -6.01
N GLU A 198 23.57 -26.46 -7.15
CA GLU A 198 23.91 -25.05 -7.26
C GLU A 198 22.98 -24.37 -8.26
N TRP A 199 22.24 -23.35 -7.80
CA TRP A 199 21.21 -22.69 -8.60
C TRP A 199 21.74 -22.16 -9.92
N SER A 200 22.91 -21.53 -9.92
CA SER A 200 23.50 -20.92 -11.12
C SER A 200 23.85 -21.91 -12.23
N GLN A 201 23.83 -23.20 -11.93
CA GLN A 201 24.17 -24.30 -12.85
C GLN A 201 23.02 -25.30 -13.04
N ALA A 202 21.93 -25.14 -12.31
CA ALA A 202 20.79 -26.03 -12.39
C ALA A 202 19.97 -25.79 -13.66
N ASP A 203 19.50 -26.87 -14.29
CA ASP A 203 18.63 -26.79 -15.49
C ASP A 203 17.38 -25.96 -15.21
N LEU A 204 16.80 -26.08 -14.01
CA LEU A 204 15.63 -25.32 -13.61
C LEU A 204 15.82 -23.78 -13.70
N MET A 205 17.03 -23.28 -13.49
CA MET A 205 17.32 -21.87 -13.64
C MET A 205 17.16 -21.37 -15.10
N TYR A 206 17.39 -22.25 -16.07
CA TYR A 206 17.28 -21.90 -17.50
C TYR A 206 15.85 -22.06 -18.04
N GLU A 207 14.99 -22.80 -17.31
CA GLU A 207 13.59 -23.02 -17.67
C GLU A 207 12.64 -21.93 -17.11
N LEU A 208 13.08 -21.16 -16.10
CA LEU A 208 12.30 -20.11 -15.43
C LEU A 208 12.68 -18.71 -15.93
#